data_b1a999b949c9ff38c3eb7eb93a4e7b1b
#
_entry.id   b1a999b949c9ff38c3eb7eb93a4e7b1b
#
_cell.length_a   1.000
_cell.length_b   1.000
_cell.length_c   1.000
_cell.angle_alpha   90.00
_cell.angle_beta   90.00
_cell.angle_gamma   90.00
#
_symmetry.space_group_name_H-M   'P 1'
#
loop_
_entity.id
_entity.type
_entity.pdbx_description
1 polymer ?
#
loop_
_entity_poly.entity_id
_entity_poly.type
_entity_poly.pdbx_seq_one_letter_code
_entity_poly.pdbx_strand_id
1 'polypeptide(L)'
;MKTKSAMITIAGRPNVGKSTLTNALVGEKIAIVSNKPQTTRNRICAVVNRENTQLVFIDTPGFHRPRTKLGDYMVNVVKESVADVDAVILMVDPIANVGEQEHALLDQIRASGAPAMLVINKIDTVEKEALLLVIAAYQQEFDFDAVIPISAKWRDGVAALLKECEKYAQPGPMLFPEDMVTDMPEKQVMAEIIREKLLWNLEKEIPHGTAVEITKFSERDDGIIDIDATIYCEKASHKGIIIGKQGAMLKKISSQARADCERFMGTKVYLQTWVRVKENWRDSQFLISNFGYDARQ
;
A
#
# COMPACT_ATOMS: atom_id res chain seq x y z
N MET A 1 4.16 30.07 14.11
CA MET A 1 4.35 30.03 12.64
C MET A 1 3.07 29.50 12.02
N LYS A 2 2.73 29.88 10.78
CA LYS A 2 1.53 29.33 10.13
C LYS A 2 1.86 27.91 9.63
N THR A 3 1.06 26.93 10.02
CA THR A 3 1.17 25.55 9.54
C THR A 3 0.73 25.43 8.08
N LYS A 4 1.21 24.41 7.41
CA LYS A 4 0.85 24.06 6.03
C LYS A 4 0.57 22.56 5.95
N SER A 5 -0.30 22.16 5.04
CA SER A 5 -0.54 20.74 4.76
C SER A 5 -0.77 20.49 3.27
N ALA A 6 -0.48 19.28 2.82
CA ALA A 6 -0.83 18.80 1.50
C ALA A 6 -1.25 17.34 1.55
N MET A 7 -2.27 17.00 0.77
CA MET A 7 -2.66 15.62 0.46
C MET A 7 -2.14 15.22 -0.92
N ILE A 8 -1.37 14.14 -1.00
CA ILE A 8 -0.67 13.73 -2.23
C ILE A 8 -0.95 12.25 -2.49
N THR A 9 -1.55 11.93 -3.62
CA THR A 9 -1.81 10.54 -3.99
C THR A 9 -0.62 9.92 -4.70
N ILE A 10 -0.29 8.67 -4.34
CA ILE A 10 0.68 7.84 -5.04
C ILE A 10 -0.08 6.85 -5.93
N ALA A 11 -0.09 7.11 -7.23
CA ALA A 11 -0.70 6.28 -8.24
C ALA A 11 0.36 5.54 -9.07
N GLY A 12 -0.01 4.40 -9.66
CA GLY A 12 0.90 3.62 -10.50
C GLY A 12 0.46 2.17 -10.64
N ARG A 13 1.07 1.44 -11.57
CA ARG A 13 0.82 0.01 -11.77
C ARG A 13 1.09 -0.82 -10.52
N PRO A 14 0.60 -2.08 -10.45
CA PRO A 14 1.06 -3.03 -9.45
C PRO A 14 2.59 -3.21 -9.53
N ASN A 15 3.23 -3.38 -8.37
CA ASN A 15 4.65 -3.69 -8.23
C ASN A 15 5.65 -2.60 -8.67
N VAL A 16 5.22 -1.39 -8.99
CA VAL A 16 6.14 -0.25 -9.25
C VAL A 16 6.85 0.24 -7.98
N GLY A 17 6.38 -0.17 -6.78
CA GLY A 17 7.01 0.13 -5.49
C GLY A 17 6.31 1.18 -4.65
N LYS A 18 5.01 1.46 -4.88
CA LYS A 18 4.22 2.46 -4.11
C LYS A 18 4.32 2.25 -2.60
N SER A 19 3.97 1.08 -2.09
CA SER A 19 4.03 0.77 -0.67
C SER A 19 5.47 0.75 -0.10
N THR A 20 6.47 0.47 -0.94
CA THR A 20 7.89 0.61 -0.57
C THR A 20 8.25 2.08 -0.37
N LEU A 21 7.79 2.94 -1.28
CA LEU A 21 7.95 4.39 -1.16
C LEU A 21 7.22 4.92 0.07
N THR A 22 5.98 4.50 0.29
CA THR A 22 5.17 4.89 1.46
C THR A 22 5.90 4.61 2.77
N ASN A 23 6.44 3.40 2.94
CA ASN A 23 7.25 3.05 4.10
C ASN A 23 8.57 3.86 4.18
N ALA A 24 9.19 4.16 3.03
CA ALA A 24 10.40 4.96 2.99
C ALA A 24 10.16 6.43 3.38
N LEU A 25 9.02 7.00 3.02
CA LEU A 25 8.60 8.37 3.35
C LEU A 25 8.38 8.55 4.86
N VAL A 26 7.64 7.62 5.48
CA VAL A 26 7.35 7.64 6.92
C VAL A 26 8.55 7.21 7.76
N GLY A 27 9.36 6.29 7.26
CA GLY A 27 10.48 5.69 8.00
C GLY A 27 10.13 4.41 8.74
N GLU A 28 8.86 4.03 8.74
CA GLU A 28 8.31 2.86 9.42
C GLU A 28 7.53 1.97 8.46
N LYS A 29 7.29 0.72 8.88
CA LYS A 29 6.53 -0.26 8.08
C LYS A 29 5.03 -0.13 8.39
N ILE A 30 4.34 0.75 7.68
CA ILE A 30 2.87 0.91 7.75
C ILE A 30 2.14 0.19 6.61
N ALA A 31 2.82 -0.04 5.48
CA ALA A 31 2.27 -0.74 4.33
C ALA A 31 3.02 -2.05 4.07
N ILE A 32 2.29 -3.08 3.65
CA ILE A 32 2.89 -4.36 3.29
C ILE A 32 3.52 -4.32 1.90
N VAL A 33 4.59 -5.07 1.73
CA VAL A 33 5.36 -5.10 0.49
C VAL A 33 5.46 -6.52 -0.04
N SER A 34 5.12 -6.72 -1.32
CA SER A 34 5.25 -7.98 -2.03
C SER A 34 5.48 -7.73 -3.52
N ASN A 35 6.12 -8.69 -4.18
CA ASN A 35 6.25 -8.71 -5.65
C ASN A 35 4.98 -9.23 -6.35
N LYS A 36 3.91 -9.55 -5.61
CA LYS A 36 2.65 -10.05 -6.16
C LYS A 36 1.66 -8.92 -6.41
N PRO A 37 0.83 -9.00 -7.46
CA PRO A 37 -0.23 -8.02 -7.69
C PRO A 37 -1.25 -8.04 -6.53
N GLN A 38 -2.03 -6.96 -6.38
CA GLN A 38 -3.02 -6.79 -5.32
C GLN A 38 -2.43 -6.88 -3.89
N THR A 39 -1.19 -6.41 -3.71
CA THR A 39 -0.55 -6.30 -2.40
C THR A 39 -1.30 -5.28 -1.55
N THR A 40 -1.45 -4.06 -2.00
CA THR A 40 -2.30 -3.04 -1.36
C THR A 40 -3.74 -3.19 -1.88
N ARG A 41 -4.72 -3.27 -0.97
CA ARG A 41 -6.15 -3.39 -1.31
C ARG A 41 -6.97 -2.18 -0.89
N ASN A 42 -6.62 -1.56 0.23
CA ASN A 42 -7.21 -0.32 0.73
C ASN A 42 -6.28 0.86 0.44
N ARG A 43 -6.80 2.07 0.53
CA ARG A 43 -5.95 3.25 0.65
C ARG A 43 -5.25 3.23 2.02
N ILE A 44 -4.04 3.73 2.06
CA ILE A 44 -3.26 3.88 3.30
C ILE A 44 -2.79 5.33 3.33
N CYS A 45 -3.15 6.08 4.37
CA CYS A 45 -2.59 7.39 4.59
C CYS A 45 -1.28 7.26 5.35
N ALA A 46 -0.24 7.88 4.82
CA ALA A 46 1.08 7.99 5.41
C ALA A 46 1.35 9.45 5.75
N VAL A 47 1.50 9.75 7.04
CA VAL A 47 1.65 11.12 7.55
C VAL A 47 3.13 11.40 7.79
N VAL A 48 3.64 12.47 7.18
CA VAL A 48 5.03 12.92 7.32
C VAL A 48 5.03 14.36 7.83
N ASN A 49 5.49 14.56 9.04
CA ASN A 49 5.63 15.87 9.66
C ASN A 49 7.05 16.42 9.44
N ARG A 50 7.16 17.64 8.93
CA ARG A 50 8.41 18.35 8.70
C ARG A 50 8.26 19.80 9.15
N GLU A 51 8.88 20.16 10.26
CA GLU A 51 8.76 21.50 10.87
C GLU A 51 7.30 21.95 10.98
N ASN A 52 6.87 22.89 10.16
CA ASN A 52 5.51 23.44 10.14
C ASN A 52 4.65 22.88 8.99
N THR A 53 5.14 21.86 8.28
CA THR A 53 4.46 21.28 7.12
C THR A 53 4.11 19.82 7.38
N GLN A 54 2.87 19.46 7.15
CA GLN A 54 2.41 18.07 7.16
C GLN A 54 2.10 17.62 5.73
N LEU A 55 2.75 16.56 5.29
CA LEU A 55 2.48 15.89 4.02
C LEU A 55 1.75 14.59 4.29
N VAL A 56 0.58 14.42 3.69
CA VAL A 56 -0.23 13.21 3.79
C VAL A 56 -0.18 12.49 2.46
N PHE A 57 0.50 11.36 2.42
CA PHE A 57 0.57 10.54 1.21
C PHE A 57 -0.50 9.46 1.24
N ILE A 58 -1.24 9.33 0.14
CA ILE A 58 -2.25 8.29 -0.03
C ILE A 58 -1.69 7.19 -0.92
N ASP A 59 -1.26 6.06 -0.32
CA ASP A 59 -0.90 4.84 -1.06
C ASP A 59 -2.17 4.16 -1.56
N THR A 60 -2.24 3.92 -2.85
CA THR A 60 -3.41 3.33 -3.51
C THR A 60 -3.14 1.90 -3.97
N PRO A 61 -4.17 1.06 -4.11
CA PRO A 61 -4.06 -0.19 -4.85
C PRO A 61 -3.42 0.02 -6.22
N GLY A 62 -2.67 -0.97 -6.70
CA GLY A 62 -2.13 -0.91 -8.05
C GLY A 62 -3.26 -0.93 -9.08
N PHE A 63 -3.24 0.02 -10.03
CA PHE A 63 -4.26 0.10 -11.08
C PHE A 63 -4.19 -1.13 -11.99
N HIS A 64 -5.33 -1.85 -12.11
CA HIS A 64 -5.44 -3.07 -12.91
C HIS A 64 -6.87 -3.25 -13.45
N ARG A 65 -7.04 -4.11 -14.45
CA ARG A 65 -8.38 -4.47 -14.94
C ARG A 65 -9.08 -5.37 -13.91
N PRO A 66 -10.25 -4.99 -13.37
CA PRO A 66 -10.95 -5.78 -12.36
C PRO A 66 -11.54 -7.06 -12.96
N ARG A 67 -11.58 -8.13 -12.15
CA ARG A 67 -12.19 -9.41 -12.51
C ARG A 67 -13.15 -9.94 -11.44
N THR A 68 -13.25 -9.25 -10.31
CA THR A 68 -14.08 -9.58 -9.16
C THR A 68 -14.60 -8.31 -8.55
N LYS A 69 -15.65 -8.37 -7.72
CA LYS A 69 -16.14 -7.18 -6.99
C LYS A 69 -15.08 -6.56 -6.08
N LEU A 70 -14.17 -7.35 -5.51
CA LEU A 70 -13.01 -6.82 -4.81
C LEU A 70 -12.09 -6.02 -5.75
N GLY A 71 -11.92 -6.49 -6.98
CA GLY A 71 -11.16 -5.75 -8.00
C GLY A 71 -11.84 -4.44 -8.39
N ASP A 72 -13.16 -4.42 -8.55
CA ASP A 72 -13.94 -3.20 -8.80
C ASP A 72 -13.79 -2.20 -7.65
N TYR A 73 -13.87 -2.67 -6.40
CA TYR A 73 -13.61 -1.87 -5.21
C TYR A 73 -12.22 -1.21 -5.27
N MET A 74 -11.16 -1.97 -5.54
CA MET A 74 -9.79 -1.46 -5.63
C MET A 74 -9.63 -0.38 -6.71
N VAL A 75 -10.26 -0.53 -7.87
CA VAL A 75 -10.24 0.48 -8.94
C VAL A 75 -10.97 1.75 -8.53
N ASN A 76 -12.08 1.64 -7.81
CA ASN A 76 -12.81 2.80 -7.30
C ASN A 76 -12.00 3.56 -6.24
N VAL A 77 -11.30 2.85 -5.34
CA VAL A 77 -10.37 3.46 -4.37
C VAL A 77 -9.31 4.31 -5.08
N VAL A 78 -8.72 3.81 -6.19
CA VAL A 78 -7.74 4.61 -6.96
C VAL A 78 -8.38 5.87 -7.53
N LYS A 79 -9.57 5.76 -8.15
CA LYS A 79 -10.27 6.90 -8.77
C LYS A 79 -10.62 7.98 -7.74
N GLU A 80 -11.18 7.58 -6.60
CA GLU A 80 -11.56 8.48 -5.52
C GLU A 80 -10.32 9.16 -4.91
N SER A 81 -9.21 8.42 -4.78
CA SER A 81 -7.97 8.95 -4.21
C SER A 81 -7.27 9.99 -5.11
N VAL A 82 -7.58 10.05 -6.39
CA VAL A 82 -7.00 11.04 -7.33
C VAL A 82 -7.89 12.29 -7.48
N ALA A 83 -9.16 12.21 -7.05
CA ALA A 83 -10.17 13.23 -7.39
C ALA A 83 -10.06 14.52 -6.58
N ASP A 84 -9.55 14.52 -5.35
CA ASP A 84 -9.56 15.66 -4.43
C ASP A 84 -8.27 15.72 -3.61
N VAL A 85 -7.15 16.01 -4.29
CA VAL A 85 -5.82 16.08 -3.68
C VAL A 85 -5.03 17.27 -4.22
N ASP A 86 -4.04 17.73 -3.44
CA ASP A 86 -3.21 18.88 -3.80
C ASP A 86 -2.18 18.54 -4.90
N ALA A 87 -1.77 17.26 -5.02
CA ALA A 87 -0.91 16.76 -6.09
C ALA A 87 -1.01 15.25 -6.26
N VAL A 88 -0.59 14.76 -7.43
CA VAL A 88 -0.50 13.33 -7.74
C VAL A 88 0.94 12.95 -8.07
N ILE A 89 1.43 11.88 -7.47
CA ILE A 89 2.65 11.18 -7.87
C ILE A 89 2.25 10.04 -8.81
N LEU A 90 2.61 10.14 -10.09
CA LEU A 90 2.60 8.98 -10.99
C LEU A 90 3.91 8.23 -10.85
N MET A 91 3.85 7.06 -10.21
CA MET A 91 5.03 6.22 -9.99
C MET A 91 5.16 5.14 -11.04
N VAL A 92 6.32 5.06 -11.69
CA VAL A 92 6.59 4.16 -12.81
C VAL A 92 7.89 3.39 -12.64
N ASP A 93 8.01 2.26 -13.33
CA ASP A 93 9.27 1.54 -13.48
C ASP A 93 10.19 2.27 -14.49
N PRO A 94 11.52 2.05 -14.47
CA PRO A 94 12.45 2.69 -15.38
C PRO A 94 12.44 2.02 -16.78
N ILE A 95 11.26 2.00 -17.42
CA ILE A 95 11.01 1.40 -18.72
C ILE A 95 10.44 2.47 -19.65
N ALA A 96 11.12 2.72 -20.77
CA ALA A 96 10.73 3.71 -21.77
C ALA A 96 9.54 3.24 -22.64
N ASN A 97 8.43 2.89 -21.96
CA ASN A 97 7.19 2.47 -22.63
C ASN A 97 6.00 2.87 -21.75
N VAL A 98 5.14 3.71 -22.29
CA VAL A 98 3.88 4.10 -21.64
C VAL A 98 2.81 3.11 -22.10
N GLY A 99 2.39 2.22 -21.19
CA GLY A 99 1.41 1.17 -21.49
C GLY A 99 -0.04 1.62 -21.28
N GLU A 100 -0.99 0.75 -21.62
CA GLU A 100 -2.43 1.02 -21.45
C GLU A 100 -2.82 1.42 -20.02
N GLN A 101 -2.16 0.85 -19.02
CA GLN A 101 -2.46 1.16 -17.60
C GLN A 101 -1.96 2.55 -17.21
N GLU A 102 -0.80 2.96 -17.73
CA GLU A 102 -0.28 4.31 -17.55
C GLU A 102 -1.15 5.33 -18.27
N HIS A 103 -1.56 5.08 -19.51
CA HIS A 103 -2.48 5.96 -20.24
C HIS A 103 -3.79 6.15 -19.45
N ALA A 104 -4.39 5.06 -18.95
CA ALA A 104 -5.60 5.15 -18.16
C ALA A 104 -5.42 5.96 -16.86
N LEU A 105 -4.25 5.88 -16.20
CA LEU A 105 -3.92 6.71 -15.03
C LEU A 105 -3.71 8.18 -15.42
N LEU A 106 -2.99 8.44 -16.52
CA LEU A 106 -2.81 9.80 -17.04
C LEU A 106 -4.13 10.46 -17.40
N ASP A 107 -5.09 9.72 -17.97
CA ASP A 107 -6.43 10.23 -18.25
C ASP A 107 -7.19 10.60 -16.96
N GLN A 108 -7.04 9.82 -15.89
CA GLN A 108 -7.62 10.16 -14.58
C GLN A 108 -6.97 11.41 -13.98
N ILE A 109 -5.64 11.54 -14.08
CA ILE A 109 -4.91 12.72 -13.60
C ILE A 109 -5.32 13.97 -14.41
N ARG A 110 -5.44 13.87 -15.73
CA ARG A 110 -5.98 14.99 -16.55
C ARG A 110 -7.38 15.39 -16.14
N ALA A 111 -8.24 14.41 -15.88
CA ALA A 111 -9.63 14.66 -15.48
C ALA A 111 -9.74 15.30 -14.09
N SER A 112 -8.82 15.00 -13.16
CA SER A 112 -8.80 15.62 -11.83
C SER A 112 -8.31 17.08 -11.86
N GLY A 113 -7.52 17.46 -12.86
CA GLY A 113 -6.87 18.78 -12.93
C GLY A 113 -5.78 19.00 -11.86
N ALA A 114 -5.45 18.00 -11.06
CA ALA A 114 -4.42 18.10 -10.04
C ALA A 114 -3.01 18.17 -10.68
N PRO A 115 -2.09 18.98 -10.13
CA PRO A 115 -0.70 18.98 -10.55
C PRO A 115 -0.08 17.59 -10.35
N ALA A 116 0.80 17.18 -11.25
CA ALA A 116 1.36 15.83 -11.22
C ALA A 116 2.88 15.80 -11.30
N MET A 117 3.48 14.92 -10.51
CA MET A 117 4.90 14.58 -10.56
C MET A 117 5.10 13.18 -11.12
N LEU A 118 6.08 13.02 -11.99
CA LEU A 118 6.54 11.70 -12.43
C LEU A 118 7.65 11.21 -11.49
N VAL A 119 7.43 10.07 -10.86
CA VAL A 119 8.44 9.41 -10.03
C VAL A 119 8.88 8.12 -10.71
N ILE A 120 10.13 8.10 -11.19
CA ILE A 120 10.74 6.92 -11.82
C ILE A 120 11.46 6.14 -10.72
N ASN A 121 10.90 4.98 -10.34
CA ASN A 121 11.46 4.16 -9.26
C ASN A 121 12.40 3.07 -9.78
N LYS A 122 13.13 2.43 -8.88
CA LYS A 122 14.08 1.34 -9.13
C LYS A 122 15.25 1.75 -10.03
N ILE A 123 15.71 2.97 -9.90
CA ILE A 123 16.87 3.47 -10.66
C ILE A 123 18.15 2.65 -10.40
N ASP A 124 18.20 1.94 -9.29
CA ASP A 124 19.25 0.99 -8.93
C ASP A 124 19.32 -0.24 -9.85
N THR A 125 18.35 -0.42 -10.75
CA THR A 125 18.28 -1.57 -11.66
C THR A 125 18.66 -1.24 -13.11
N VAL A 126 18.95 0.02 -13.42
CA VAL A 126 19.25 0.49 -14.79
C VAL A 126 20.40 1.48 -14.81
N GLU A 127 21.03 1.63 -15.97
CA GLU A 127 22.03 2.67 -16.21
C GLU A 127 21.39 4.04 -16.37
N LYS A 128 22.13 5.11 -16.04
CA LYS A 128 21.61 6.50 -16.05
C LYS A 128 21.10 6.94 -17.41
N GLU A 129 21.73 6.48 -18.48
CA GLU A 129 21.35 6.80 -19.87
C GLU A 129 19.94 6.29 -20.21
N ALA A 130 19.55 5.14 -19.66
CA ALA A 130 18.21 4.59 -19.86
C ALA A 130 17.11 5.49 -19.27
N LEU A 131 17.41 6.22 -18.18
CA LEU A 131 16.45 7.13 -17.55
C LEU A 131 16.05 8.28 -18.45
N LEU A 132 16.96 8.79 -19.29
CA LEU A 132 16.65 9.86 -20.25
C LEU A 132 15.58 9.44 -21.24
N LEU A 133 15.64 8.19 -21.70
CA LEU A 133 14.63 7.64 -22.61
C LEU A 133 13.26 7.49 -21.92
N VAL A 134 13.25 7.09 -20.65
CA VAL A 134 12.02 7.02 -19.84
C VAL A 134 11.42 8.40 -19.68
N ILE A 135 12.21 9.38 -19.28
CA ILE A 135 11.77 10.77 -19.11
C ILE A 135 11.15 11.29 -20.41
N ALA A 136 11.86 11.14 -21.53
CA ALA A 136 11.37 11.59 -22.83
C ALA A 136 10.04 10.94 -23.23
N ALA A 137 9.89 9.63 -23.01
CA ALA A 137 8.65 8.90 -23.32
C ALA A 137 7.45 9.44 -22.53
N TYR A 138 7.61 9.67 -21.20
CA TYR A 138 6.51 10.15 -20.38
C TYR A 138 6.21 11.65 -20.59
N GLN A 139 7.23 12.48 -20.87
CA GLN A 139 7.02 13.91 -21.18
C GLN A 139 6.29 14.14 -22.50
N GLN A 140 6.32 13.20 -23.45
CA GLN A 140 5.50 13.26 -24.66
C GLN A 140 4.00 13.05 -24.36
N GLU A 141 3.66 12.36 -23.28
CA GLU A 141 2.31 12.01 -22.91
C GLU A 141 1.65 13.00 -21.94
N PHE A 142 2.44 13.64 -21.08
CA PHE A 142 1.92 14.52 -20.04
C PHE A 142 2.96 15.56 -19.60
N ASP A 143 2.50 16.78 -19.33
CA ASP A 143 3.31 17.89 -18.80
C ASP A 143 3.38 17.77 -17.28
N PHE A 144 4.45 17.11 -16.76
CA PHE A 144 4.66 16.93 -15.34
C PHE A 144 5.36 18.14 -14.72
N ASP A 145 4.91 18.60 -13.56
CA ASP A 145 5.53 19.69 -12.80
C ASP A 145 6.99 19.36 -12.39
N ALA A 146 7.24 18.08 -12.13
CA ALA A 146 8.57 17.59 -11.80
C ALA A 146 8.76 16.13 -12.22
N VAL A 147 10.02 15.77 -12.51
CA VAL A 147 10.42 14.37 -12.78
C VAL A 147 11.53 14.01 -11.81
N ILE A 148 11.27 12.99 -10.97
CA ILE A 148 12.14 12.64 -9.85
C ILE A 148 12.50 11.15 -9.93
N PRO A 149 13.71 10.81 -10.35
CA PRO A 149 14.25 9.45 -10.28
C PRO A 149 14.57 9.07 -8.83
N ILE A 150 14.12 7.87 -8.42
CA ILE A 150 14.34 7.37 -7.05
C ILE A 150 14.67 5.88 -7.03
N SER A 151 15.28 5.44 -5.93
CA SER A 151 15.20 4.07 -5.47
C SER A 151 14.53 4.02 -4.09
N ALA A 152 13.25 3.72 -4.06
CA ALA A 152 12.49 3.64 -2.80
C ALA A 152 13.09 2.58 -1.84
N LYS A 153 13.64 1.50 -2.39
CA LYS A 153 14.30 0.43 -1.64
C LYS A 153 15.54 0.92 -0.89
N TRP A 154 16.34 1.74 -1.52
CA TRP A 154 17.60 2.27 -0.97
C TRP A 154 17.45 3.68 -0.41
N ARG A 155 16.24 4.25 -0.46
CA ARG A 155 15.92 5.63 -0.05
C ARG A 155 16.66 6.71 -0.83
N ASP A 156 17.25 6.36 -1.98
CA ASP A 156 17.88 7.31 -2.88
C ASP A 156 16.80 8.16 -3.58
N GLY A 157 17.00 9.48 -3.65
CA GLY A 157 16.06 10.44 -4.21
C GLY A 157 14.82 10.75 -3.35
N VAL A 158 14.53 10.00 -2.26
CA VAL A 158 13.33 10.20 -1.42
C VAL A 158 13.34 11.57 -0.74
N ALA A 159 14.49 12.05 -0.28
CA ALA A 159 14.59 13.39 0.31
C ALA A 159 14.31 14.51 -0.69
N ALA A 160 14.75 14.35 -1.95
CA ALA A 160 14.43 15.28 -3.03
C ALA A 160 12.94 15.28 -3.37
N LEU A 161 12.31 14.10 -3.39
CA LEU A 161 10.87 13.96 -3.58
C LEU A 161 10.08 14.67 -2.47
N LEU A 162 10.44 14.48 -1.20
CA LEU A 162 9.79 15.16 -0.08
C LEU A 162 9.88 16.68 -0.21
N LYS A 163 11.06 17.21 -0.57
CA LYS A 163 11.27 18.64 -0.79
C LYS A 163 10.40 19.18 -1.95
N GLU A 164 10.22 18.40 -2.99
CA GLU A 164 9.35 18.76 -4.10
C GLU A 164 7.89 18.78 -3.66
N CYS A 165 7.44 17.77 -2.90
CA CYS A 165 6.10 17.68 -2.35
C CYS A 165 5.73 18.86 -1.44
N GLU A 166 6.69 19.44 -0.69
CA GLU A 166 6.45 20.62 0.16
C GLU A 166 5.95 21.85 -0.61
N LYS A 167 6.21 21.94 -1.92
CA LYS A 167 5.76 23.05 -2.76
C LYS A 167 4.24 23.10 -2.93
N TYR A 168 3.57 21.96 -2.78
CA TYR A 168 2.11 21.82 -2.89
C TYR A 168 1.40 22.11 -1.57
N ALA A 169 2.12 22.23 -0.46
CA ALA A 169 1.53 22.47 0.85
C ALA A 169 0.95 23.88 0.97
N GLN A 170 -0.34 23.94 1.26
CA GLN A 170 -1.10 25.17 1.42
C GLN A 170 -1.19 25.59 2.90
N PRO A 171 -1.25 26.91 3.20
CA PRO A 171 -1.50 27.38 4.57
C PRO A 171 -2.82 26.83 5.09
N GLY A 172 -2.77 26.08 6.20
CA GLY A 172 -3.92 25.42 6.80
C GLY A 172 -3.56 24.70 8.10
N PRO A 173 -4.54 24.08 8.76
CA PRO A 173 -4.29 23.25 9.93
C PRO A 173 -3.54 21.96 9.56
N MET A 174 -2.89 21.34 10.53
CA MET A 174 -2.46 19.95 10.40
C MET A 174 -3.70 19.05 10.28
N LEU A 175 -3.68 18.10 9.36
CA LEU A 175 -4.81 17.20 9.06
C LEU A 175 -4.89 16.05 10.06
N PHE A 176 -3.73 15.66 10.61
CA PHE A 176 -3.57 14.59 11.57
C PHE A 176 -2.73 15.05 12.78
N PRO A 177 -2.87 14.41 13.96
CA PRO A 177 -1.97 14.62 15.11
C PRO A 177 -0.50 14.45 14.73
N GLU A 178 0.40 15.19 15.40
CA GLU A 178 1.83 15.20 15.06
C GLU A 178 2.52 13.84 15.29
N ASP A 179 2.02 13.05 16.21
CA ASP A 179 2.52 11.69 16.54
C ASP A 179 1.92 10.59 15.67
N MET A 180 0.95 10.92 14.84
CA MET A 180 0.32 9.95 13.95
C MET A 180 1.13 9.76 12.66
N VAL A 181 1.48 8.51 12.35
CA VAL A 181 2.19 8.12 11.11
C VAL A 181 1.27 7.50 10.06
N THR A 182 0.08 7.03 10.45
CA THR A 182 -0.93 6.46 9.55
C THR A 182 -2.32 6.53 10.18
N ASP A 183 -3.37 6.60 9.37
CA ASP A 183 -4.78 6.51 9.80
C ASP A 183 -5.24 5.07 10.04
N MET A 184 -4.39 4.08 9.72
CA MET A 184 -4.75 2.68 9.79
C MET A 184 -4.75 2.20 11.26
N PRO A 185 -5.86 1.64 11.77
CA PRO A 185 -5.89 1.06 13.12
C PRO A 185 -4.84 -0.07 13.27
N GLU A 186 -4.18 -0.15 14.42
CA GLU A 186 -3.18 -1.20 14.70
C GLU A 186 -3.68 -2.60 14.36
N LYS A 187 -4.93 -2.90 14.73
CA LYS A 187 -5.59 -4.17 14.40
C LYS A 187 -5.57 -4.47 12.89
N GLN A 188 -5.75 -3.46 12.05
CA GLN A 188 -5.73 -3.62 10.61
C GLN A 188 -4.31 -3.78 10.08
N VAL A 189 -3.34 -3.07 10.67
CA VAL A 189 -1.91 -3.27 10.35
C VAL A 189 -1.49 -4.70 10.66
N MET A 190 -1.93 -5.28 11.80
CA MET A 190 -1.66 -6.68 12.14
C MET A 190 -2.25 -7.66 11.11
N ALA A 191 -3.48 -7.42 10.67
CA ALA A 191 -4.11 -8.23 9.62
C ALA A 191 -3.30 -8.18 8.31
N GLU A 192 -2.85 -7.00 7.91
CA GLU A 192 -2.04 -6.81 6.71
C GLU A 192 -0.64 -7.47 6.85
N ILE A 193 0.03 -7.37 8.00
CA ILE A 193 1.29 -8.08 8.26
C ILE A 193 1.12 -9.61 8.07
N ILE A 194 0.04 -10.19 8.59
CA ILE A 194 -0.25 -11.61 8.39
C ILE A 194 -0.50 -11.91 6.91
N ARG A 195 -1.26 -11.04 6.20
CA ARG A 195 -1.53 -11.17 4.76
C ARG A 195 -0.25 -11.06 3.91
N GLU A 196 0.70 -10.24 4.29
CA GLU A 196 2.01 -10.18 3.65
C GLU A 196 2.72 -11.54 3.69
N LYS A 197 2.67 -12.25 4.83
CA LYS A 197 3.33 -13.56 4.93
C LYS A 197 2.61 -14.64 4.12
N LEU A 198 1.30 -14.50 3.95
CA LEU A 198 0.55 -15.33 2.99
C LEU A 198 1.01 -15.05 1.55
N LEU A 199 1.17 -13.77 1.17
CA LEU A 199 1.70 -13.39 -0.14
C LEU A 199 3.11 -13.93 -0.38
N TRP A 200 3.99 -13.94 0.63
CA TRP A 200 5.37 -14.41 0.47
C TRP A 200 5.49 -15.92 0.37
N ASN A 201 4.67 -16.66 1.13
CA ASN A 201 4.84 -18.12 1.31
C ASN A 201 3.91 -18.96 0.42
N LEU A 202 2.87 -18.37 -0.18
CA LEU A 202 1.93 -19.06 -1.04
C LEU A 202 2.10 -18.61 -2.49
N GLU A 203 1.72 -19.46 -3.43
CA GLU A 203 1.91 -19.20 -4.85
C GLU A 203 0.60 -19.22 -5.64
N LYS A 204 0.68 -18.86 -6.92
CA LYS A 204 -0.43 -18.81 -7.88
C LYS A 204 -1.57 -17.94 -7.35
N GLU A 205 -2.81 -18.38 -7.50
CA GLU A 205 -4.03 -17.65 -7.10
C GLU A 205 -4.36 -17.76 -5.61
N ILE A 206 -3.67 -18.64 -4.85
CA ILE A 206 -4.02 -18.89 -3.45
C ILE A 206 -3.91 -17.63 -2.60
N PRO A 207 -2.80 -16.88 -2.59
CA PRO A 207 -2.68 -15.70 -1.75
C PRO A 207 -3.65 -14.57 -2.15
N HIS A 208 -4.02 -14.49 -3.43
CA HIS A 208 -4.99 -13.49 -3.91
C HIS A 208 -6.41 -13.75 -3.43
N GLY A 209 -6.75 -15.02 -3.18
CA GLY A 209 -8.02 -15.46 -2.62
C GLY A 209 -8.07 -15.50 -1.09
N THR A 210 -7.09 -14.89 -0.39
CA THR A 210 -7.08 -14.84 1.07
C THR A 210 -7.53 -13.48 1.62
N ALA A 211 -8.20 -13.50 2.77
CA ALA A 211 -8.43 -12.34 3.65
C ALA A 211 -8.02 -12.71 5.07
N VAL A 212 -7.69 -11.70 5.88
CA VAL A 212 -7.32 -11.89 7.29
C VAL A 212 -8.20 -10.99 8.14
N GLU A 213 -8.82 -11.57 9.14
CA GLU A 213 -9.63 -10.87 10.13
C GLU A 213 -9.01 -11.08 11.51
N ILE A 214 -8.77 -10.00 12.24
CA ILE A 214 -8.36 -10.06 13.64
C ILE A 214 -9.62 -10.17 14.50
N THR A 215 -9.82 -11.32 15.11
CA THR A 215 -11.01 -11.63 15.93
C THR A 215 -10.81 -11.30 17.41
N LYS A 216 -9.56 -11.24 17.87
CA LYS A 216 -9.17 -10.76 19.21
C LYS A 216 -7.94 -9.89 19.11
N PHE A 217 -7.96 -8.77 19.84
CA PHE A 217 -6.82 -7.88 20.01
C PHE A 217 -6.92 -7.27 21.39
N SER A 218 -6.07 -7.70 22.32
CA SER A 218 -6.11 -7.25 23.71
C SER A 218 -4.73 -7.29 24.33
N GLU A 219 -4.41 -6.29 25.11
CA GLU A 219 -3.22 -6.24 25.95
C GLU A 219 -3.47 -6.95 27.28
N ARG A 220 -2.49 -7.74 27.73
CA ARG A 220 -2.47 -8.37 29.04
C ARG A 220 -1.83 -7.45 30.08
N ASP A 221 -2.02 -7.76 31.37
CA ASP A 221 -1.42 -7.01 32.47
C ASP A 221 0.13 -7.04 32.44
N ASP A 222 0.73 -8.03 31.81
CA ASP A 222 2.18 -8.16 31.62
C ASP A 222 2.72 -7.45 30.36
N GLY A 223 1.86 -6.69 29.66
CA GLY A 223 2.20 -5.94 28.44
C GLY A 223 2.30 -6.80 27.16
N ILE A 224 1.98 -8.09 27.24
CA ILE A 224 1.90 -8.96 26.05
C ILE A 224 0.59 -8.71 25.32
N ILE A 225 0.65 -8.60 23.98
CA ILE A 225 -0.54 -8.42 23.16
C ILE A 225 -1.03 -9.78 22.62
N ASP A 226 -2.28 -10.11 22.96
CA ASP A 226 -2.98 -11.27 22.41
C ASP A 226 -3.63 -10.91 21.08
N ILE A 227 -3.28 -11.67 20.05
CA ILE A 227 -3.86 -11.53 18.69
C ILE A 227 -4.41 -12.88 18.25
N ASP A 228 -5.72 -12.93 18.01
CA ASP A 228 -6.38 -14.04 17.33
C ASP A 228 -6.74 -13.63 15.90
N ALA A 229 -6.27 -14.37 14.92
CA ALA A 229 -6.48 -14.07 13.51
C ALA A 229 -7.13 -15.25 12.77
N THR A 230 -8.17 -14.97 12.00
CA THR A 230 -8.76 -15.94 11.07
C THR A 230 -8.34 -15.61 9.64
N ILE A 231 -7.67 -16.55 9.01
CA ILE A 231 -7.30 -16.51 7.60
C ILE A 231 -8.42 -17.17 6.80
N TYR A 232 -9.08 -16.40 5.94
CA TYR A 232 -10.10 -16.91 5.03
C TYR A 232 -9.48 -17.26 3.68
N CYS A 233 -9.98 -18.33 3.06
CA CYS A 233 -9.63 -18.73 1.70
C CYS A 233 -10.88 -19.24 0.97
N GLU A 234 -10.85 -19.26 -0.37
CA GLU A 234 -12.05 -19.56 -1.17
C GLU A 234 -12.38 -21.06 -1.30
N LYS A 235 -11.39 -21.96 -1.17
CA LYS A 235 -11.55 -23.39 -1.45
C LYS A 235 -10.96 -24.26 -0.36
N ALA A 236 -11.53 -25.43 -0.14
CA ALA A 236 -10.99 -26.42 0.80
C ALA A 236 -9.56 -26.88 0.43
N SER A 237 -9.25 -26.99 -0.87
CA SER A 237 -7.89 -27.29 -1.36
C SER A 237 -6.91 -26.19 -0.98
N HIS A 238 -7.30 -24.92 -1.02
CA HIS A 238 -6.48 -23.78 -0.60
C HIS A 238 -6.20 -23.85 0.91
N LYS A 239 -7.22 -24.18 1.74
CA LYS A 239 -7.07 -24.40 3.17
C LYS A 239 -5.97 -25.43 3.48
N GLY A 240 -5.99 -26.57 2.79
CA GLY A 240 -4.98 -27.61 2.95
C GLY A 240 -3.55 -27.11 2.66
N ILE A 241 -3.39 -26.30 1.62
CA ILE A 241 -2.08 -25.73 1.24
C ILE A 241 -1.62 -24.68 2.26
N ILE A 242 -2.52 -23.81 2.73
CA ILE A 242 -2.20 -22.79 3.75
C ILE A 242 -1.78 -23.44 5.08
N ILE A 243 -2.42 -24.53 5.47
CA ILE A 243 -2.06 -25.28 6.68
C ILE A 243 -0.74 -26.02 6.44
N GLY A 244 -0.61 -26.69 5.30
CA GLY A 244 0.55 -27.50 4.95
C GLY A 244 0.61 -28.83 5.71
N LYS A 245 1.60 -29.66 5.37
CA LYS A 245 1.79 -30.98 6.03
C LYS A 245 2.04 -30.77 7.54
N GLN A 246 1.20 -31.39 8.37
CA GLN A 246 1.23 -31.27 9.83
C GLN A 246 1.24 -29.82 10.36
N GLY A 247 0.65 -28.87 9.63
CA GLY A 247 0.59 -27.47 10.02
C GLY A 247 1.88 -26.66 9.76
N ALA A 248 2.87 -27.23 9.07
CA ALA A 248 4.18 -26.60 8.89
C ALA A 248 4.13 -25.25 8.16
N MET A 249 3.29 -25.11 7.13
CA MET A 249 3.19 -23.86 6.38
C MET A 249 2.52 -22.77 7.23
N LEU A 250 1.43 -23.08 7.91
CA LEU A 250 0.75 -22.13 8.81
C LEU A 250 1.66 -21.69 9.96
N LYS A 251 2.41 -22.63 10.55
CA LYS A 251 3.40 -22.32 11.59
C LYS A 251 4.48 -21.36 11.08
N LYS A 252 4.98 -21.58 9.87
CA LYS A 252 5.97 -20.68 9.23
C LYS A 252 5.41 -19.28 9.03
N ILE A 253 4.21 -19.17 8.44
CA ILE A 253 3.51 -17.90 8.21
C ILE A 253 3.30 -17.16 9.53
N SER A 254 2.73 -17.83 10.54
CA SER A 254 2.43 -17.22 11.85
C SER A 254 3.70 -16.80 12.60
N SER A 255 4.78 -17.57 12.52
CA SER A 255 6.06 -17.20 13.17
C SER A 255 6.68 -15.96 12.53
N GLN A 256 6.66 -15.87 11.19
CA GLN A 256 7.13 -14.68 10.46
C GLN A 256 6.24 -13.46 10.75
N ALA A 257 4.93 -13.64 10.77
CA ALA A 257 3.98 -12.58 11.07
C ALA A 257 4.17 -12.07 12.50
N ARG A 258 4.27 -12.98 13.49
CA ARG A 258 4.50 -12.61 14.89
C ARG A 258 5.73 -11.73 15.07
N ALA A 259 6.86 -12.10 14.45
CA ALA A 259 8.10 -11.31 14.55
C ALA A 259 7.96 -9.89 14.02
N ASP A 260 7.17 -9.70 12.94
CA ASP A 260 6.91 -8.36 12.38
C ASP A 260 5.87 -7.59 13.22
N CYS A 261 4.86 -8.28 13.77
CA CYS A 261 3.91 -7.69 14.71
C CYS A 261 4.62 -7.18 15.98
N GLU A 262 5.52 -7.99 16.57
CA GLU A 262 6.33 -7.60 17.72
C GLU A 262 7.21 -6.37 17.43
N ARG A 263 7.78 -6.29 16.22
CA ARG A 263 8.59 -5.14 15.80
C ARG A 263 7.75 -3.87 15.65
N PHE A 264 6.55 -3.99 15.11
CA PHE A 264 5.63 -2.86 14.94
C PHE A 264 5.08 -2.37 16.29
N MET A 265 4.66 -3.29 17.15
CA MET A 265 4.07 -2.96 18.46
C MET A 265 5.11 -2.58 19.53
N GLY A 266 6.40 -2.85 19.29
CA GLY A 266 7.46 -2.60 20.28
C GLY A 266 7.39 -3.53 21.50
N THR A 267 6.50 -4.54 21.52
CA THR A 267 6.30 -5.47 22.63
C THR A 267 6.09 -6.89 22.14
N LYS A 268 6.02 -7.85 23.08
CA LYS A 268 5.77 -9.26 22.79
C LYS A 268 4.34 -9.48 22.30
N VAL A 269 4.18 -10.40 21.33
CA VAL A 269 2.88 -10.76 20.76
C VAL A 269 2.64 -12.26 20.89
N TYR A 270 1.49 -12.63 21.41
CA TYR A 270 0.97 -13.98 21.35
C TYR A 270 -0.03 -14.09 20.20
N LEU A 271 0.42 -14.67 19.08
CA LEU A 271 -0.37 -14.79 17.85
C LEU A 271 -0.94 -16.20 17.69
N GLN A 272 -2.26 -16.30 17.60
CA GLN A 272 -2.98 -17.51 17.19
C GLN A 272 -3.62 -17.31 15.82
N THR A 273 -3.57 -18.34 14.98
CA THR A 273 -4.11 -18.26 13.61
C THR A 273 -4.97 -19.47 13.28
N TRP A 274 -6.11 -19.22 12.64
CA TRP A 274 -7.01 -20.25 12.11
C TRP A 274 -7.23 -20.08 10.63
N VAL A 275 -7.56 -21.16 9.92
CA VAL A 275 -7.88 -21.11 8.49
C VAL A 275 -9.31 -21.57 8.28
N ARG A 276 -10.13 -20.73 7.66
CA ARG A 276 -11.54 -21.02 7.34
C ARG A 276 -11.80 -20.86 5.83
N VAL A 277 -12.74 -21.64 5.31
CA VAL A 277 -13.20 -21.51 3.93
C VAL A 277 -14.38 -20.57 3.87
N LYS A 278 -14.34 -19.60 2.96
CA LYS A 278 -15.44 -18.71 2.59
C LYS A 278 -15.49 -18.63 1.07
N GLU A 279 -16.33 -19.45 0.47
CA GLU A 279 -16.45 -19.52 -0.98
C GLU A 279 -16.90 -18.19 -1.58
N ASN A 280 -16.30 -17.82 -2.70
CA ASN A 280 -16.65 -16.62 -3.49
C ASN A 280 -16.69 -15.31 -2.70
N TRP A 281 -15.91 -15.20 -1.61
CA TRP A 281 -15.94 -14.00 -0.77
C TRP A 281 -15.55 -12.73 -1.54
N ARG A 282 -14.69 -12.82 -2.56
CA ARG A 282 -14.27 -11.70 -3.41
C ARG A 282 -15.39 -11.13 -4.29
N ASP A 283 -16.49 -11.85 -4.45
CA ASP A 283 -17.69 -11.45 -5.21
C ASP A 283 -18.90 -11.16 -4.32
N SER A 284 -18.72 -11.19 -2.99
CA SER A 284 -19.73 -10.86 -1.99
C SER A 284 -19.45 -9.48 -1.37
N GLN A 285 -20.27 -8.47 -1.70
CA GLN A 285 -20.14 -7.13 -1.13
C GLN A 285 -20.15 -7.13 0.41
N PHE A 286 -21.04 -7.96 1.00
CA PHE A 286 -21.12 -8.12 2.44
C PHE A 286 -19.81 -8.63 3.07
N LEU A 287 -19.19 -9.67 2.48
CA LEU A 287 -17.94 -10.21 3.00
C LEU A 287 -16.74 -9.28 2.74
N ILE A 288 -16.74 -8.57 1.60
CA ILE A 288 -15.75 -7.56 1.28
C ILE A 288 -15.76 -6.47 2.36
N SER A 289 -16.94 -5.92 2.68
CA SER A 289 -17.09 -4.91 3.73
C SER A 289 -16.70 -5.44 5.11
N ASN A 290 -17.13 -6.66 5.48
CA ASN A 290 -16.78 -7.27 6.76
C ASN A 290 -15.29 -7.51 6.95
N PHE A 291 -14.53 -7.71 5.87
CA PHE A 291 -13.08 -7.85 5.92
C PHE A 291 -12.33 -6.51 5.88
N GLY A 292 -13.06 -5.39 6.04
CA GLY A 292 -12.48 -4.06 6.10
C GLY A 292 -12.15 -3.46 4.74
N TYR A 293 -12.72 -4.00 3.67
CA TYR A 293 -12.63 -3.43 2.32
C TYR A 293 -13.90 -2.63 2.02
N ASP A 294 -14.04 -1.46 2.63
CA ASP A 294 -15.17 -0.55 2.45
C ASP A 294 -14.67 0.83 2.03
N ALA A 295 -15.27 1.38 0.97
CA ALA A 295 -14.95 2.72 0.47
C ALA A 295 -15.42 3.87 1.40
N ARG A 296 -16.15 3.56 2.48
CA ARG A 296 -16.74 4.53 3.40
C ARG A 296 -15.96 4.76 4.70
N GLN A 297 -14.74 4.23 4.77
CA GLN A 297 -13.84 4.47 5.92
C GLN A 297 -12.77 5.48 5.55
#